data_26feec14d331f88b55da821d1c85b9fb
#
_entry.id   26feec14d331f88b55da821d1c85b9fb
#
_cell.length_a   1.000
_cell.length_b   1.000
_cell.length_c   1.000
_cell.angle_alpha   90.00
_cell.angle_beta   90.00
_cell.angle_gamma   90.00
#
_symmetry.space_group_name_H-M   'P 1'
#
loop_
_entity.id
_entity.type
_entity.pdbx_description
1 polymer ?
#
loop_
_entity_poly.entity_id
_entity_poly.type
_entity_poly.pdbx_seq_one_letter_code
_entity_poly.pdbx_strand_id
1 'polypeptide(L)'
;MRHLPLLFSFLLFAFSCTPSPPESENNITIEFWTIALGDGFADYINDIIATYEAAHPGVRVRWVDVSGGEVAEKFLASLVGNDPPDLANIYDLPRFLQYNVLASMDEFVAPEEKEKRLVNFWKGMGYYKGTNYVIPWYSSVNMLWYNRALFEAAGLDPNAPPKTIDEMFAMGRTIRRKTGKYGISWRLHPSLGLPAWAILRIDGFWPLFNEDYSKTLINSPIAAAILQKWVDAYQDEVLPPEALAAAHRDDVNWFIEGRAAMLPFSGGWITRYFDKSFEAKAIPTFQPRGKLGLVPATNQVLVVPKASPHVSQAVDFGLFLTNDANQLEFCRRAAILPSTKKAAADPYFFREPESLADQANRFSARDIPNSFVMAPPDISGWSRMEDILYEEFAKALAMEQSVQQALDRIENKWNHLLSFQ
;
A
#
# COMPACT_ATOMS: atom_id res chain seq x y z
N MET A 1 -49.77 -74.89 -49.61
CA MET A 1 -48.77 -73.85 -49.39
C MET A 1 -49.50 -72.61 -48.88
N ARG A 2 -49.39 -72.33 -47.59
CA ARG A 2 -50.16 -71.25 -46.99
C ARG A 2 -49.19 -70.09 -46.67
N HIS A 3 -49.43 -68.91 -47.22
CA HIS A 3 -48.73 -67.69 -46.98
C HIS A 3 -49.29 -67.00 -45.68
N LEU A 4 -48.48 -66.75 -44.73
CA LEU A 4 -48.81 -66.02 -43.55
C LEU A 4 -48.23 -64.57 -43.66
N PRO A 5 -49.01 -63.48 -43.50
CA PRO A 5 -48.47 -62.12 -43.55
C PRO A 5 -47.94 -61.71 -42.19
N LEU A 6 -46.67 -61.16 -42.15
CA LEU A 6 -46.11 -60.50 -41.00
C LEU A 6 -46.71 -59.09 -40.85
N LEU A 7 -47.37 -58.87 -39.72
CA LEU A 7 -47.73 -57.52 -39.27
C LEU A 7 -46.55 -56.82 -38.67
N PHE A 8 -46.14 -55.75 -39.28
CA PHE A 8 -45.11 -54.83 -38.72
C PHE A 8 -45.80 -53.75 -37.87
N SER A 9 -45.67 -53.84 -36.55
CA SER A 9 -46.20 -52.87 -35.62
C SER A 9 -45.24 -51.71 -35.53
N PHE A 10 -45.60 -50.52 -36.02
CA PHE A 10 -44.85 -49.28 -35.88
C PHE A 10 -45.14 -48.64 -34.53
N LEU A 11 -44.17 -48.72 -33.59
CA LEU A 11 -44.21 -47.98 -32.34
C LEU A 11 -43.73 -46.54 -32.63
N LEU A 12 -44.68 -45.59 -32.60
CA LEU A 12 -44.40 -44.16 -32.58
C LEU A 12 -43.89 -43.74 -31.18
N PHE A 13 -42.59 -43.53 -31.07
CA PHE A 13 -41.98 -42.82 -29.96
C PHE A 13 -42.27 -41.32 -30.11
N ALA A 14 -43.20 -40.79 -29.33
CA ALA A 14 -43.38 -39.36 -29.17
C ALA A 14 -42.21 -38.83 -28.34
N PHE A 15 -41.23 -38.22 -28.99
CA PHE A 15 -40.23 -37.40 -28.34
C PHE A 15 -40.94 -36.16 -27.77
N SER A 16 -41.17 -36.14 -26.47
CA SER A 16 -41.56 -34.95 -25.74
C SER A 16 -40.32 -34.04 -25.68
N CYS A 17 -40.23 -33.03 -26.53
CA CYS A 17 -39.30 -31.90 -26.33
C CYS A 17 -39.76 -31.11 -25.12
N THR A 18 -39.21 -31.39 -23.96
CA THR A 18 -39.20 -30.40 -22.86
C THR A 18 -38.37 -29.22 -23.34
N PRO A 19 -38.92 -28.00 -23.37
CA PRO A 19 -38.11 -26.83 -23.66
C PRO A 19 -37.02 -26.76 -22.59
N SER A 20 -35.76 -26.71 -23.01
CA SER A 20 -34.63 -26.34 -22.11
C SER A 20 -35.01 -25.03 -21.46
N PRO A 21 -34.73 -24.86 -20.15
CA PRO A 21 -34.89 -23.55 -19.53
C PRO A 21 -34.09 -22.54 -20.37
N PRO A 22 -34.57 -21.30 -20.51
CA PRO A 22 -33.84 -20.30 -21.28
C PRO A 22 -32.42 -20.23 -20.73
N GLU A 23 -31.41 -20.33 -21.64
CA GLU A 23 -30.04 -20.02 -21.29
C GLU A 23 -30.06 -18.65 -20.62
N SER A 24 -29.63 -18.61 -19.37
CA SER A 24 -29.64 -17.38 -18.59
C SER A 24 -28.77 -16.35 -19.32
N GLU A 25 -29.40 -15.21 -19.55
CA GLU A 25 -28.82 -13.98 -20.03
C GLU A 25 -27.40 -13.78 -19.50
N ASN A 26 -26.48 -13.52 -20.45
CA ASN A 26 -25.12 -12.99 -20.30
C ASN A 26 -24.48 -13.18 -18.90
N ASN A 27 -23.92 -14.35 -18.65
CA ASN A 27 -23.04 -14.53 -17.48
C ASN A 27 -21.81 -13.62 -17.64
N ILE A 28 -21.76 -12.55 -16.84
CA ILE A 28 -20.62 -11.65 -16.76
C ILE A 28 -19.59 -12.31 -15.84
N THR A 29 -18.35 -12.39 -16.28
CA THR A 29 -17.24 -12.82 -15.41
C THR A 29 -16.31 -11.63 -15.16
N ILE A 30 -16.22 -11.21 -13.92
CA ILE A 30 -15.29 -10.16 -13.44
C ILE A 30 -13.97 -10.83 -13.08
N GLU A 31 -12.89 -10.45 -13.71
CA GLU A 31 -11.55 -10.84 -13.28
C GLU A 31 -11.04 -9.90 -12.20
N PHE A 32 -10.77 -10.45 -11.02
CA PHE A 32 -10.31 -9.70 -9.84
C PHE A 32 -8.90 -10.11 -9.45
N TRP A 33 -7.95 -9.16 -9.45
CA TRP A 33 -6.58 -9.37 -9.04
C TRP A 33 -6.30 -8.85 -7.64
N THR A 34 -5.58 -9.65 -6.83
CA THR A 34 -5.07 -9.24 -5.51
C THR A 34 -3.56 -9.42 -5.43
N ILE A 35 -2.96 -8.89 -4.37
CA ILE A 35 -1.52 -8.94 -4.11
C ILE A 35 -1.25 -9.85 -2.91
N ALA A 36 -0.74 -11.06 -3.17
CA ALA A 36 -0.24 -12.00 -2.17
C ALA A 36 -1.21 -12.24 -0.99
N LEU A 37 -2.50 -12.44 -1.29
CA LEU A 37 -3.54 -12.79 -0.32
C LEU A 37 -3.86 -14.28 -0.27
N GLY A 38 -3.38 -15.08 -1.23
CA GLY A 38 -3.62 -16.52 -1.30
C GLY A 38 -3.21 -17.24 -0.03
N ASP A 39 -2.05 -16.86 0.52
CA ASP A 39 -1.56 -17.41 1.77
C ASP A 39 -2.23 -16.72 2.97
N GLY A 40 -3.26 -17.36 3.54
CA GLY A 40 -3.92 -16.94 4.78
C GLY A 40 -5.24 -16.19 4.63
N PHE A 41 -5.63 -15.77 3.41
CA PHE A 41 -6.90 -15.07 3.18
C PHE A 41 -7.78 -15.72 2.10
N ALA A 42 -7.37 -16.86 1.53
CA ALA A 42 -8.09 -17.51 0.44
C ALA A 42 -9.54 -17.84 0.84
N ASP A 43 -9.76 -18.41 2.01
CA ASP A 43 -11.10 -18.74 2.49
C ASP A 43 -11.97 -17.48 2.59
N TYR A 44 -11.44 -16.40 3.17
CA TYR A 44 -12.14 -15.13 3.30
C TYR A 44 -12.50 -14.52 1.94
N ILE A 45 -11.59 -14.48 0.99
CA ILE A 45 -11.85 -13.93 -0.35
C ILE A 45 -12.90 -14.78 -1.08
N ASN A 46 -12.80 -16.10 -1.01
CA ASN A 46 -13.77 -17.01 -1.63
C ASN A 46 -15.17 -16.88 -1.00
N ASP A 47 -15.27 -16.72 0.31
CA ASP A 47 -16.54 -16.50 1.01
C ASP A 47 -17.21 -15.18 0.60
N ILE A 48 -16.41 -14.11 0.44
CA ILE A 48 -16.89 -12.81 -0.04
C ILE A 48 -17.38 -12.93 -1.50
N ILE A 49 -16.63 -13.60 -2.36
CA ILE A 49 -17.01 -13.84 -3.77
C ILE A 49 -18.32 -14.63 -3.81
N ALA A 50 -18.43 -15.74 -3.07
CA ALA A 50 -19.65 -16.55 -3.05
C ALA A 50 -20.85 -15.74 -2.56
N THR A 51 -20.65 -14.88 -1.55
CA THR A 51 -21.72 -14.01 -1.02
C THR A 51 -22.18 -12.99 -2.06
N TYR A 52 -21.22 -12.38 -2.79
CA TYR A 52 -21.51 -11.43 -3.85
C TYR A 52 -22.26 -12.09 -5.02
N GLU A 53 -21.77 -13.25 -5.51
CA GLU A 53 -22.37 -14.00 -6.61
C GLU A 53 -23.81 -14.46 -6.28
N ALA A 54 -24.06 -14.86 -5.03
CA ALA A 54 -25.40 -15.24 -4.59
C ALA A 54 -26.39 -14.06 -4.62
N ALA A 55 -25.92 -12.85 -4.34
CA ALA A 55 -26.73 -11.63 -4.40
C ALA A 55 -26.86 -11.03 -5.82
N HIS A 56 -25.99 -11.44 -6.76
CA HIS A 56 -25.93 -10.92 -8.14
C HIS A 56 -26.03 -12.07 -9.17
N PRO A 57 -27.23 -12.65 -9.38
CA PRO A 57 -27.42 -13.72 -10.35
C PRO A 57 -26.92 -13.29 -11.75
N GLY A 58 -26.15 -14.15 -12.40
CA GLY A 58 -25.53 -13.84 -13.71
C GLY A 58 -24.17 -13.17 -13.64
N VAL A 59 -23.64 -12.82 -12.47
CA VAL A 59 -22.26 -12.35 -12.28
C VAL A 59 -21.42 -13.47 -11.63
N ARG A 60 -20.20 -13.63 -12.14
CA ARG A 60 -19.15 -14.48 -11.57
C ARG A 60 -17.91 -13.67 -11.32
N VAL A 61 -17.11 -14.04 -10.32
CA VAL A 61 -15.83 -13.39 -10.01
C VAL A 61 -14.71 -14.42 -10.10
N ARG A 62 -13.80 -14.19 -11.03
CA ARG A 62 -12.58 -14.99 -11.18
C ARG A 62 -11.45 -14.32 -10.41
N TRP A 63 -11.12 -14.85 -9.26
CA TRP A 63 -10.03 -14.32 -8.44
C TRP A 63 -8.67 -14.82 -8.93
N VAL A 64 -7.71 -13.91 -9.05
CA VAL A 64 -6.30 -14.17 -9.39
C VAL A 64 -5.43 -13.50 -8.34
N ASP A 65 -4.63 -14.27 -7.62
CA ASP A 65 -3.67 -13.72 -6.67
C ASP A 65 -2.29 -13.60 -7.32
N VAL A 66 -1.72 -12.39 -7.29
CA VAL A 66 -0.48 -12.05 -7.98
C VAL A 66 0.62 -11.78 -6.95
N SER A 67 1.85 -12.22 -7.24
CA SER A 67 3.01 -11.89 -6.41
C SER A 67 3.22 -10.37 -6.31
N GLY A 68 3.51 -9.89 -5.09
CA GLY A 68 3.69 -8.46 -4.83
C GLY A 68 4.79 -7.80 -5.66
N GLY A 69 5.88 -8.54 -5.99
CA GLY A 69 6.96 -8.01 -6.84
C GLY A 69 6.62 -7.91 -8.33
N GLU A 70 5.52 -8.51 -8.78
CA GLU A 70 5.20 -8.65 -10.21
C GLU A 70 3.91 -7.92 -10.64
N VAL A 71 3.07 -7.50 -9.69
CA VAL A 71 1.73 -7.02 -10.01
C VAL A 71 1.73 -5.81 -10.94
N ALA A 72 2.62 -4.85 -10.74
CA ALA A 72 2.67 -3.64 -11.56
C ALA A 72 3.07 -3.95 -13.02
N GLU A 73 4.05 -4.83 -13.22
CA GLU A 73 4.50 -5.23 -14.55
C GLU A 73 3.46 -6.11 -15.26
N LYS A 74 2.83 -7.05 -14.54
CA LYS A 74 1.73 -7.86 -15.08
C LYS A 74 0.53 -7.00 -15.47
N PHE A 75 0.17 -6.02 -14.63
CA PHE A 75 -0.91 -5.10 -14.92
C PHE A 75 -0.60 -4.23 -16.15
N LEU A 76 0.62 -3.71 -16.27
CA LEU A 76 1.05 -2.98 -17.47
C LEU A 76 0.98 -3.87 -18.71
N ALA A 77 1.49 -5.09 -18.64
CA ALA A 77 1.46 -6.04 -19.76
C ALA A 77 0.04 -6.36 -20.20
N SER A 78 -0.91 -6.54 -19.27
CA SER A 78 -2.31 -6.79 -19.58
C SER A 78 -2.98 -5.59 -20.27
N LEU A 79 -2.65 -4.36 -19.84
CA LEU A 79 -3.13 -3.14 -20.50
C LEU A 79 -2.61 -3.05 -21.96
N VAL A 80 -1.32 -3.33 -22.17
CA VAL A 80 -0.72 -3.33 -23.52
C VAL A 80 -1.30 -4.45 -24.39
N GLY A 81 -1.56 -5.61 -23.78
CA GLY A 81 -2.20 -6.75 -24.45
C GLY A 81 -3.70 -6.58 -24.74
N ASN A 82 -4.30 -5.47 -24.28
CA ASN A 82 -5.75 -5.20 -24.37
C ASN A 82 -6.61 -6.30 -23.71
N ASP A 83 -6.08 -6.92 -22.66
CA ASP A 83 -6.76 -7.95 -21.85
C ASP A 83 -6.49 -7.69 -20.35
N PRO A 84 -6.85 -6.49 -19.82
CA PRO A 84 -6.66 -6.20 -18.42
C PRO A 84 -7.72 -6.88 -17.54
N PRO A 85 -7.42 -7.13 -16.24
CA PRO A 85 -8.44 -7.53 -15.29
C PRO A 85 -9.52 -6.45 -15.17
N ASP A 86 -10.71 -6.83 -14.71
CA ASP A 86 -11.79 -5.86 -14.49
C ASP A 86 -11.60 -5.05 -13.21
N LEU A 87 -11.07 -5.67 -12.17
CA LEU A 87 -10.74 -5.04 -10.88
C LEU A 87 -9.37 -5.50 -10.41
N ALA A 88 -8.50 -4.59 -10.01
CA ALA A 88 -7.18 -4.95 -9.53
C ALA A 88 -6.76 -4.18 -8.27
N ASN A 89 -6.19 -4.89 -7.31
CA ASN A 89 -5.39 -4.29 -6.25
C ASN A 89 -3.98 -4.05 -6.82
N ILE A 90 -3.57 -2.80 -6.91
CA ILE A 90 -2.24 -2.42 -7.40
C ILE A 90 -1.58 -1.36 -6.51
N TYR A 91 -0.28 -1.26 -6.62
CA TYR A 91 0.53 -0.11 -6.21
C TYR A 91 1.21 0.51 -7.44
N ASP A 92 2.07 1.51 -7.25
CA ASP A 92 2.71 2.26 -8.37
C ASP A 92 1.68 3.02 -9.24
N LEU A 93 0.66 3.56 -8.59
CA LEU A 93 -0.44 4.29 -9.23
C LEU A 93 0.01 5.48 -10.11
N PRO A 94 1.02 6.29 -9.76
CA PRO A 94 1.40 7.46 -10.54
C PRO A 94 1.64 7.14 -12.01
N ARG A 95 2.26 5.99 -12.29
CA ARG A 95 2.52 5.49 -13.64
C ARG A 95 1.25 5.30 -14.45
N PHE A 96 0.21 4.70 -13.86
CA PHE A 96 -1.04 4.40 -14.55
C PHE A 96 -1.97 5.62 -14.65
N LEU A 97 -1.93 6.52 -13.66
CA LEU A 97 -2.70 7.77 -13.69
C LEU A 97 -2.26 8.68 -14.83
N GLN A 98 -0.96 8.77 -15.11
CA GLN A 98 -0.43 9.59 -16.21
C GLN A 98 -0.89 9.11 -17.58
N TYR A 99 -1.06 7.82 -17.80
CA TYR A 99 -1.50 7.24 -19.08
C TYR A 99 -3.02 7.26 -19.28
N ASN A 100 -3.79 7.76 -18.29
CA ASN A 100 -5.25 7.85 -18.38
C ASN A 100 -5.95 6.50 -18.72
N VAL A 101 -5.41 5.40 -18.20
CA VAL A 101 -5.90 4.04 -18.47
C VAL A 101 -6.91 3.53 -17.44
N LEU A 102 -7.13 4.27 -16.35
CA LEU A 102 -8.01 3.91 -15.25
C LEU A 102 -9.36 4.64 -15.35
N ALA A 103 -10.43 3.96 -15.00
CA ALA A 103 -11.76 4.54 -14.92
C ALA A 103 -11.85 5.53 -13.73
N SER A 104 -12.58 6.64 -13.92
CA SER A 104 -12.83 7.62 -12.87
C SER A 104 -13.85 7.10 -11.87
N MET A 105 -13.50 6.99 -10.61
CA MET A 105 -14.46 6.60 -9.56
C MET A 105 -15.47 7.72 -9.29
N ASP A 106 -15.17 8.95 -9.70
CA ASP A 106 -16.14 10.06 -9.58
C ASP A 106 -17.32 9.93 -10.51
N GLU A 107 -17.19 9.15 -11.59
CA GLU A 107 -18.29 8.86 -12.54
C GLU A 107 -19.17 7.69 -12.09
N PHE A 108 -18.62 6.71 -11.38
CA PHE A 108 -19.28 5.44 -11.07
C PHE A 108 -19.72 5.31 -9.61
N VAL A 109 -19.10 6.05 -8.69
CA VAL A 109 -19.39 5.95 -7.25
C VAL A 109 -20.32 7.08 -6.82
N ALA A 110 -21.46 6.71 -6.24
CA ALA A 110 -22.43 7.68 -5.73
C ALA A 110 -21.85 8.56 -4.62
N PRO A 111 -22.28 9.83 -4.48
CA PRO A 111 -21.79 10.74 -3.45
C PRO A 111 -21.87 10.15 -2.04
N GLU A 112 -22.95 9.43 -1.73
CA GLU A 112 -23.20 8.81 -0.42
C GLU A 112 -22.17 7.74 -0.10
N GLU A 113 -21.70 6.97 -1.10
CA GLU A 113 -20.64 5.98 -0.94
C GLU A 113 -19.27 6.63 -0.74
N LYS A 114 -19.00 7.78 -1.42
CA LYS A 114 -17.79 8.57 -1.22
C LYS A 114 -17.73 9.12 0.22
N GLU A 115 -18.86 9.63 0.73
CA GLU A 115 -18.95 10.17 2.09
C GLU A 115 -18.72 9.16 3.19
N LYS A 116 -18.95 7.87 2.96
CA LYS A 116 -18.62 6.79 3.91
C LYS A 116 -17.11 6.60 4.08
N ARG A 117 -16.28 7.06 3.14
CA ARG A 117 -14.83 6.87 3.14
C ARG A 117 -14.13 7.94 3.96
N LEU A 118 -12.95 7.61 4.50
CA LEU A 118 -12.06 8.60 5.10
C LEU A 118 -11.52 9.51 4.00
N VAL A 119 -11.66 10.82 4.19
CA VAL A 119 -11.36 11.83 3.16
C VAL A 119 -9.90 11.78 2.71
N ASN A 120 -8.97 11.58 3.63
CA ASN A 120 -7.54 11.46 3.33
C ASN A 120 -7.19 10.19 2.53
N PHE A 121 -8.07 9.17 2.54
CA PHE A 121 -7.88 7.98 1.72
C PHE A 121 -8.56 8.11 0.37
N TRP A 122 -9.76 8.73 0.32
CA TRP A 122 -10.44 9.02 -0.94
C TRP A 122 -9.65 10.00 -1.82
N LYS A 123 -9.09 11.04 -1.21
CA LYS A 123 -8.20 12.02 -1.85
C LYS A 123 -6.71 11.69 -1.68
N GLY A 124 -6.40 10.41 -1.50
CA GLY A 124 -5.04 9.90 -1.30
C GLY A 124 -4.35 9.50 -2.60
N MET A 125 -3.81 8.28 -2.63
CA MET A 125 -2.93 7.79 -3.70
C MET A 125 -3.52 7.84 -5.11
N GLY A 126 -4.84 7.73 -5.25
CA GLY A 126 -5.52 7.71 -6.56
C GLY A 126 -6.15 9.03 -6.98
N TYR A 127 -5.93 10.11 -6.23
CA TYR A 127 -6.47 11.42 -6.57
C TYR A 127 -5.48 12.17 -7.48
N TYR A 128 -5.89 12.41 -8.73
CA TYR A 128 -5.04 12.99 -9.75
C TYR A 128 -5.84 14.00 -10.60
N LYS A 129 -5.33 15.23 -10.76
CA LYS A 129 -5.97 16.32 -11.52
C LYS A 129 -7.44 16.56 -11.16
N GLY A 130 -7.71 16.56 -9.85
CA GLY A 130 -9.05 16.82 -9.33
C GLY A 130 -10.02 15.64 -9.35
N THR A 131 -9.60 14.46 -9.82
CA THR A 131 -10.43 13.26 -10.00
C THR A 131 -9.87 12.09 -9.21
N ASN A 132 -10.75 11.28 -8.62
CA ASN A 132 -10.34 10.03 -7.96
C ASN A 132 -10.49 8.83 -8.91
N TYR A 133 -9.44 8.00 -8.96
CA TYR A 133 -9.34 6.82 -9.83
C TYR A 133 -9.31 5.50 -9.08
N VAL A 134 -9.55 5.51 -7.77
CA VAL A 134 -9.42 4.30 -6.94
C VAL A 134 -10.58 4.13 -5.97
N ILE A 135 -10.82 2.89 -5.58
CA ILE A 135 -11.63 2.56 -4.41
C ILE A 135 -10.64 2.24 -3.27
N PRO A 136 -10.56 3.05 -2.20
CA PRO A 136 -9.72 2.75 -1.05
C PRO A 136 -10.18 1.45 -0.38
N TRP A 137 -9.27 0.50 -0.21
CA TRP A 137 -9.60 -0.78 0.41
C TRP A 137 -9.18 -0.78 1.89
N TYR A 138 -7.90 -0.78 2.18
CA TYR A 138 -7.40 -0.76 3.55
C TYR A 138 -6.16 0.10 3.68
N SER A 139 -5.78 0.38 4.91
CA SER A 139 -4.69 1.29 5.22
C SER A 139 -3.82 0.76 6.35
N SER A 140 -2.61 1.27 6.41
CA SER A 140 -1.72 1.11 7.55
C SER A 140 -1.00 2.42 7.83
N VAL A 141 -0.99 2.83 9.09
CA VAL A 141 -0.23 4.00 9.55
C VAL A 141 1.10 3.51 10.10
N ASN A 142 2.18 4.20 9.75
CA ASN A 142 3.50 3.84 10.26
C ASN A 142 3.57 3.99 11.77
N MET A 143 4.27 3.04 12.37
CA MET A 143 4.64 3.02 13.77
C MET A 143 6.10 2.61 13.90
N LEU A 144 6.63 2.64 15.10
CA LEU A 144 7.96 2.12 15.39
C LEU A 144 7.84 0.76 16.07
N TRP A 145 8.50 -0.22 15.50
CA TRP A 145 8.84 -1.47 16.18
C TRP A 145 10.26 -1.37 16.71
N TYR A 146 10.52 -1.82 17.94
CA TYR A 146 11.87 -1.86 18.47
C TYR A 146 12.16 -3.13 19.27
N ASN A 147 13.42 -3.51 19.30
CA ASN A 147 13.90 -4.70 19.99
C ASN A 147 14.39 -4.32 21.39
N ARG A 148 13.61 -4.71 22.41
CA ARG A 148 13.91 -4.48 23.84
C ARG A 148 15.32 -4.93 24.22
N ALA A 149 15.72 -6.13 23.81
CA ALA A 149 17.01 -6.68 24.19
C ALA A 149 18.20 -5.87 23.64
N LEU A 150 18.07 -5.28 22.45
CA LEU A 150 19.10 -4.39 21.90
C LEU A 150 19.13 -3.03 22.58
N PHE A 151 17.99 -2.52 23.05
CA PHE A 151 17.95 -1.32 23.89
C PHE A 151 18.69 -1.56 25.22
N GLU A 152 18.36 -2.63 25.93
CA GLU A 152 19.01 -3.03 27.18
C GLU A 152 20.52 -3.23 26.99
N ALA A 153 20.93 -3.95 25.93
CA ALA A 153 22.35 -4.17 25.63
C ALA A 153 23.10 -2.86 25.30
N ALA A 154 22.41 -1.86 24.79
CA ALA A 154 22.98 -0.52 24.55
C ALA A 154 22.97 0.38 25.79
N GLY A 155 22.36 -0.05 26.91
CA GLY A 155 22.17 0.75 28.11
C GLY A 155 21.08 1.81 27.99
N LEU A 156 20.14 1.61 27.06
CA LEU A 156 18.96 2.45 26.90
C LEU A 156 17.79 1.87 27.71
N ASP A 157 16.90 2.74 28.21
CA ASP A 157 15.67 2.31 28.86
C ASP A 157 14.68 1.74 27.81
N PRO A 158 14.35 0.44 27.86
CA PRO A 158 13.42 -0.14 26.91
C PRO A 158 11.95 0.32 27.09
N ASN A 159 11.64 1.06 28.16
CA ASN A 159 10.32 1.65 28.38
C ASN A 159 10.24 3.12 27.95
N ALA A 160 11.34 3.67 27.46
CA ALA A 160 11.44 5.05 26.95
C ALA A 160 11.87 5.04 25.46
N PRO A 161 11.01 4.58 24.53
CA PRO A 161 11.32 4.62 23.11
C PRO A 161 11.41 6.06 22.59
N PRO A 162 12.10 6.29 21.45
CA PRO A 162 12.25 7.62 20.89
C PRO A 162 10.87 8.21 20.50
N LYS A 163 10.69 9.50 20.79
CA LYS A 163 9.48 10.26 20.47
C LYS A 163 9.65 11.15 19.24
N THR A 164 10.89 11.51 18.94
CA THR A 164 11.24 12.36 17.80
C THR A 164 12.23 11.66 16.88
N ILE A 165 12.30 12.12 15.62
CA ILE A 165 13.27 11.64 14.64
C ILE A 165 14.71 11.85 15.16
N ASP A 166 14.98 12.97 15.81
CA ASP A 166 16.31 13.27 16.36
C ASP A 166 16.68 12.31 17.51
N GLU A 167 15.73 11.98 18.41
CA GLU A 167 15.92 10.96 19.44
C GLU A 167 16.15 9.57 18.83
N MET A 168 15.40 9.22 17.76
CA MET A 168 15.56 7.93 17.07
C MET A 168 16.98 7.79 16.51
N PHE A 169 17.52 8.82 15.87
CA PHE A 169 18.91 8.80 15.39
C PHE A 169 19.92 8.77 16.53
N ALA A 170 19.72 9.53 17.60
CA ALA A 170 20.61 9.53 18.75
C ALA A 170 20.67 8.18 19.46
N MET A 171 19.52 7.52 19.65
CA MET A 171 19.43 6.16 20.17
C MET A 171 20.06 5.16 19.20
N GLY A 172 19.82 5.32 17.90
CA GLY A 172 20.43 4.48 16.85
C GLY A 172 21.96 4.52 16.87
N ARG A 173 22.57 5.72 17.01
CA ARG A 173 24.03 5.89 17.19
C ARG A 173 24.53 5.21 18.46
N THR A 174 23.76 5.30 19.55
CA THR A 174 24.12 4.65 20.81
C THR A 174 24.12 3.13 20.66
N ILE A 175 23.09 2.59 20.02
CA ILE A 175 23.00 1.15 19.73
C ILE A 175 24.16 0.71 18.86
N ARG A 176 24.46 1.42 17.76
CA ARG A 176 25.58 1.11 16.87
C ARG A 176 26.90 1.04 17.63
N ARG A 177 27.21 2.08 18.39
CA ARG A 177 28.46 2.18 19.15
C ARG A 177 28.58 1.12 20.26
N LYS A 178 27.51 0.77 20.96
CA LYS A 178 27.55 -0.13 22.12
C LYS A 178 27.42 -1.60 21.76
N THR A 179 26.70 -1.92 20.69
CA THR A 179 26.35 -3.32 20.36
C THR A 179 26.93 -3.78 19.01
N GLY A 180 27.44 -2.88 18.18
CA GLY A 180 27.84 -3.15 16.81
C GLY A 180 26.66 -3.47 15.86
N LYS A 181 25.41 -3.42 16.37
CA LYS A 181 24.21 -3.59 15.58
C LYS A 181 23.75 -2.26 14.98
N TYR A 182 22.97 -2.30 13.89
CA TYR A 182 22.40 -1.09 13.30
C TYR A 182 21.30 -0.52 14.20
N GLY A 183 21.16 0.80 14.20
CA GLY A 183 20.13 1.48 14.99
C GLY A 183 18.76 1.33 14.37
N ILE A 184 18.67 1.51 13.05
CA ILE A 184 17.41 1.62 12.32
C ILE A 184 17.43 0.70 11.10
N SER A 185 16.38 -0.07 10.93
CA SER A 185 16.11 -0.88 9.77
C SER A 185 15.11 -0.14 8.87
N TRP A 186 15.58 0.61 7.89
CA TRP A 186 14.71 1.32 6.97
C TRP A 186 15.29 1.31 5.55
N ARG A 187 14.48 0.90 4.58
CA ARG A 187 14.86 0.95 3.17
C ARG A 187 14.67 2.37 2.63
N LEU A 188 15.71 2.90 2.03
CA LEU A 188 15.69 4.22 1.39
C LEU A 188 15.48 4.02 -0.12
N HIS A 189 14.28 3.65 -0.52
CA HIS A 189 13.95 3.36 -1.93
C HIS A 189 12.58 3.98 -2.29
N PRO A 190 12.43 4.60 -3.47
CA PRO A 190 11.20 5.30 -3.85
C PRO A 190 9.97 4.39 -3.91
N SER A 191 10.07 3.22 -4.50
CA SER A 191 8.91 2.35 -4.74
C SER A 191 8.67 1.31 -3.64
N LEU A 192 9.67 0.97 -2.83
CA LEU A 192 9.60 -0.18 -1.90
C LEU A 192 9.92 0.19 -0.45
N GLY A 193 10.19 1.45 -0.16
CA GLY A 193 10.63 1.88 1.15
C GLY A 193 10.13 3.28 1.52
N LEU A 194 11.01 4.05 2.15
CA LEU A 194 10.77 5.46 2.46
C LEU A 194 11.36 6.33 1.35
N PRO A 195 10.53 6.96 0.49
CA PRO A 195 11.03 7.86 -0.54
C PRO A 195 11.60 9.14 0.07
N ALA A 196 12.61 9.72 -0.57
CA ALA A 196 13.29 10.91 -0.06
C ALA A 196 12.36 12.12 0.12
N TRP A 197 11.31 12.27 -0.70
CA TRP A 197 10.30 13.31 -0.50
C TRP A 197 9.45 13.11 0.76
N ALA A 198 9.18 11.86 1.14
CA ALA A 198 8.49 11.58 2.40
C ALA A 198 9.37 11.88 3.61
N ILE A 199 10.68 11.66 3.53
CA ILE A 199 11.67 12.09 4.52
C ILE A 199 11.54 13.61 4.76
N LEU A 200 11.53 14.40 3.70
CA LEU A 200 11.38 15.84 3.77
C LEU A 200 10.05 16.22 4.45
N ARG A 201 8.94 15.60 4.06
CA ARG A 201 7.62 15.89 4.61
C ARG A 201 7.49 15.50 6.08
N ILE A 202 8.02 14.35 6.49
CA ILE A 202 8.01 13.90 7.89
C ILE A 202 8.71 14.92 8.79
N ASP A 203 9.88 15.41 8.38
CA ASP A 203 10.71 16.29 9.20
C ASP A 203 10.45 17.80 9.00
N GLY A 204 9.40 18.13 8.25
CA GLY A 204 8.83 19.48 8.26
C GLY A 204 9.05 20.32 7.02
N PHE A 205 9.46 19.71 5.90
CA PHE A 205 9.58 20.41 4.62
C PHE A 205 8.48 19.99 3.65
N TRP A 206 7.55 20.90 3.41
CA TRP A 206 6.46 20.76 2.45
C TRP A 206 5.81 22.14 2.20
N PRO A 207 5.36 22.51 0.98
CA PRO A 207 5.33 21.72 -0.24
C PRO A 207 6.66 21.69 -1.01
N LEU A 208 6.79 20.75 -1.97
CA LEU A 208 7.99 20.63 -2.83
C LEU A 208 7.98 21.63 -3.98
N PHE A 209 6.84 22.19 -4.32
CA PHE A 209 6.59 23.11 -5.44
C PHE A 209 5.81 24.32 -4.98
N ASN A 210 5.91 25.41 -5.73
CA ASN A 210 5.02 26.56 -5.60
C ASN A 210 3.58 26.22 -6.06
N GLU A 211 2.62 27.11 -5.82
CA GLU A 211 1.18 26.84 -6.01
C GLU A 211 0.79 26.48 -7.45
N ASP A 212 1.45 27.06 -8.45
CA ASP A 212 1.19 26.83 -9.87
C ASP A 212 2.06 25.74 -10.50
N TYR A 213 2.87 25.04 -9.68
CA TYR A 213 3.81 24.01 -10.10
C TYR A 213 4.86 24.48 -11.16
N SER A 214 5.09 25.76 -11.28
CA SER A 214 6.07 26.32 -12.24
C SER A 214 7.52 26.19 -11.75
N LYS A 215 7.71 26.02 -10.43
CA LYS A 215 9.03 25.96 -9.79
C LYS A 215 9.06 25.03 -8.60
N THR A 216 10.17 24.27 -8.45
CA THR A 216 10.43 23.54 -7.21
C THR A 216 10.97 24.45 -6.10
N LEU A 217 10.61 24.11 -4.87
CA LEU A 217 11.08 24.75 -3.64
C LEU A 217 12.12 23.90 -2.89
N ILE A 218 12.53 22.77 -3.46
CA ILE A 218 13.33 21.75 -2.77
C ILE A 218 14.73 22.27 -2.36
N ASN A 219 15.30 23.19 -3.11
CA ASN A 219 16.61 23.77 -2.81
C ASN A 219 16.47 24.87 -1.72
N SER A 220 16.37 24.43 -0.50
CA SER A 220 16.19 25.30 0.67
C SER A 220 17.08 24.88 1.84
N PRO A 221 17.44 25.82 2.74
CA PRO A 221 18.20 25.48 3.95
C PRO A 221 17.52 24.43 4.83
N ILE A 222 16.18 24.39 4.85
CA ILE A 222 15.41 23.42 5.63
C ILE A 222 15.57 22.04 5.02
N ALA A 223 15.36 21.90 3.72
CA ALA A 223 15.55 20.62 3.03
C ALA A 223 17.00 20.12 3.13
N ALA A 224 17.98 21.02 2.99
CA ALA A 224 19.39 20.70 3.18
C ALA A 224 19.68 20.14 4.58
N ALA A 225 19.17 20.79 5.62
CA ALA A 225 19.36 20.34 7.00
C ALA A 225 18.70 18.97 7.27
N ILE A 226 17.53 18.72 6.70
CA ILE A 226 16.83 17.43 6.84
C ILE A 226 17.63 16.32 6.13
N LEU A 227 18.00 16.51 4.88
CA LEU A 227 18.76 15.51 4.11
C LEU A 227 20.13 15.25 4.74
N GLN A 228 20.80 16.29 5.28
CA GLN A 228 22.08 16.14 5.96
C GLN A 228 21.98 15.23 7.20
N LYS A 229 20.92 15.32 8.02
CA LYS A 229 20.69 14.40 9.14
C LYS A 229 20.69 12.93 8.71
N TRP A 230 20.11 12.64 7.56
CA TRP A 230 20.04 11.27 7.05
C TRP A 230 21.39 10.83 6.50
N VAL A 231 22.11 11.72 5.82
CA VAL A 231 23.50 11.48 5.38
C VAL A 231 24.38 11.16 6.60
N ASP A 232 24.33 11.99 7.63
CA ASP A 232 25.09 11.78 8.87
C ASP A 232 24.74 10.44 9.54
N ALA A 233 23.44 10.10 9.63
CA ALA A 233 22.99 8.84 10.21
C ALA A 233 23.44 7.61 9.38
N TYR A 234 23.46 7.73 8.07
CA TYR A 234 23.95 6.67 7.18
C TYR A 234 25.47 6.49 7.33
N GLN A 235 26.22 7.59 7.37
CA GLN A 235 27.68 7.58 7.57
C GLN A 235 28.08 7.07 8.96
N ASP A 236 27.28 7.36 9.97
CA ASP A 236 27.47 6.83 11.33
C ASP A 236 27.03 5.34 11.45
N GLU A 237 26.70 4.71 10.34
CA GLU A 237 26.21 3.33 10.26
C GLU A 237 25.00 3.06 11.19
N VAL A 238 24.14 4.07 11.37
CA VAL A 238 22.85 3.89 12.05
C VAL A 238 21.90 3.04 11.22
N LEU A 239 21.98 3.17 9.89
CA LEU A 239 21.29 2.30 8.93
C LEU A 239 22.27 1.27 8.34
N PRO A 240 21.77 0.09 7.90
CA PRO A 240 22.58 -0.83 7.11
C PRO A 240 23.09 -0.18 5.82
N PRO A 241 24.34 -0.46 5.39
CA PRO A 241 24.86 0.07 4.12
C PRO A 241 24.04 -0.38 2.91
N GLU A 242 23.34 -1.54 3.03
CA GLU A 242 22.45 -2.06 2.01
C GLU A 242 21.11 -1.29 1.91
N ALA A 243 20.83 -0.32 2.78
CA ALA A 243 19.55 0.40 2.82
C ALA A 243 19.16 1.07 1.49
N LEU A 244 20.15 1.48 0.68
CA LEU A 244 19.96 2.08 -0.65
C LEU A 244 19.63 1.06 -1.75
N ALA A 245 20.07 -0.19 -1.60
CA ALA A 245 19.88 -1.23 -2.61
C ALA A 245 19.01 -2.39 -2.09
N ALA A 246 18.29 -2.16 -0.99
CA ALA A 246 17.53 -3.18 -0.29
C ALA A 246 16.39 -3.74 -1.15
N ALA A 247 16.29 -5.06 -1.19
CA ALA A 247 15.19 -5.77 -1.82
C ALA A 247 13.91 -5.71 -0.97
N HIS A 248 12.82 -6.22 -1.52
CA HIS A 248 11.55 -6.30 -0.81
C HIS A 248 11.70 -7.08 0.52
N ARG A 249 11.31 -6.48 1.63
CA ARG A 249 11.36 -7.00 3.02
C ARG A 249 12.75 -7.09 3.66
N ASP A 250 13.81 -6.62 3.07
CA ASP A 250 15.11 -6.65 3.73
C ASP A 250 15.12 -5.91 5.07
N ASP A 251 14.40 -4.78 5.15
CA ASP A 251 14.20 -4.04 6.38
C ASP A 251 13.54 -4.89 7.49
N VAL A 252 12.52 -5.67 7.13
CA VAL A 252 11.86 -6.60 8.06
C VAL A 252 12.83 -7.70 8.50
N ASN A 253 13.56 -8.29 7.56
CA ASN A 253 14.52 -9.36 7.83
C ASN A 253 15.66 -8.87 8.74
N TRP A 254 16.26 -7.71 8.49
CA TRP A 254 17.32 -7.15 9.37
C TRP A 254 16.83 -6.94 10.80
N PHE A 255 15.56 -6.54 10.97
CA PHE A 255 14.95 -6.36 12.29
C PHE A 255 14.72 -7.69 12.99
N ILE A 256 14.10 -8.68 12.33
CA ILE A 256 13.80 -9.99 12.89
C ILE A 256 15.09 -10.76 13.23
N GLU A 257 16.11 -10.66 12.39
CA GLU A 257 17.43 -11.26 12.62
C GLU A 257 18.23 -10.57 13.73
N GLY A 258 17.71 -9.48 14.29
CA GLY A 258 18.41 -8.69 15.32
C GLY A 258 19.66 -7.99 14.78
N ARG A 259 19.73 -7.71 13.47
CA ARG A 259 20.79 -6.89 12.86
C ARG A 259 20.55 -5.41 13.11
N ALA A 260 19.28 -5.01 13.25
CA ALA A 260 18.88 -3.64 13.56
C ALA A 260 17.89 -3.60 14.74
N ALA A 261 17.92 -2.52 15.51
CA ALA A 261 17.17 -2.40 16.75
C ALA A 261 15.79 -1.75 16.60
N MET A 262 15.59 -0.92 15.60
CA MET A 262 14.35 -0.18 15.36
C MET A 262 13.90 -0.36 13.92
N LEU A 263 12.59 -0.54 13.70
CA LEU A 263 11.97 -0.65 12.39
C LEU A 263 10.74 0.25 12.33
N PRO A 264 10.82 1.41 11.68
CA PRO A 264 9.64 2.17 11.28
C PRO A 264 8.87 1.37 10.21
N PHE A 265 7.64 0.96 10.52
CA PHE A 265 6.86 0.09 9.65
C PHE A 265 5.36 0.28 9.83
N SER A 266 4.56 -0.05 8.83
CA SER A 266 3.13 0.14 8.86
C SER A 266 2.36 -1.12 9.29
N GLY A 267 1.54 -0.97 10.35
CA GLY A 267 0.59 -1.99 10.79
C GLY A 267 1.15 -3.14 11.61
N GLY A 268 0.22 -3.93 12.14
CA GLY A 268 0.52 -5.10 12.98
C GLY A 268 0.76 -6.38 12.20
N TRP A 269 0.50 -6.39 10.88
CA TRP A 269 0.59 -7.60 10.05
C TRP A 269 1.99 -8.21 9.98
N ILE A 270 3.04 -7.45 10.30
CA ILE A 270 4.43 -7.92 10.36
C ILE A 270 4.62 -9.03 11.40
N THR A 271 3.78 -9.09 12.45
CA THR A 271 3.90 -10.12 13.52
C THR A 271 3.78 -11.55 13.01
N ARG A 272 3.18 -11.76 11.83
CA ARG A 272 3.12 -13.09 11.18
C ARG A 272 4.49 -13.69 10.86
N TYR A 273 5.53 -12.85 10.81
CA TYR A 273 6.91 -13.27 10.55
C TYR A 273 7.74 -13.45 11.83
N PHE A 274 7.17 -13.13 13.00
CA PHE A 274 7.87 -13.26 14.28
C PHE A 274 7.77 -14.72 14.78
N ASP A 275 8.90 -15.29 15.14
CA ASP A 275 8.88 -16.47 15.99
C ASP A 275 8.63 -16.06 17.46
N LYS A 276 8.29 -17.04 18.31
CA LYS A 276 7.98 -16.78 19.73
C LYS A 276 9.13 -16.12 20.50
N SER A 277 10.38 -16.40 20.12
CA SER A 277 11.56 -15.84 20.76
C SER A 277 11.75 -14.37 20.40
N PHE A 278 11.45 -14.00 19.15
CA PHE A 278 11.53 -12.61 18.69
C PHE A 278 10.30 -11.81 19.15
N GLU A 279 9.12 -12.41 19.12
CA GLU A 279 7.88 -11.81 19.61
C GLU A 279 8.02 -11.29 21.05
N ALA A 280 8.70 -12.02 21.93
CA ALA A 280 8.96 -11.63 23.31
C ALA A 280 9.89 -10.41 23.44
N LYS A 281 10.60 -10.02 22.38
CA LYS A 281 11.55 -8.89 22.35
C LYS A 281 11.03 -7.69 21.56
N ALA A 282 10.09 -7.90 20.65
CA ALA A 282 9.54 -6.87 19.80
C ALA A 282 8.47 -6.06 20.54
N ILE A 283 8.57 -4.73 20.47
CA ILE A 283 7.61 -3.82 21.08
C ILE A 283 7.15 -2.82 20.03
N PRO A 284 5.83 -2.69 19.77
CA PRO A 284 5.29 -1.62 18.95
C PRO A 284 5.10 -0.34 19.78
N THR A 285 5.30 0.81 19.15
CA THR A 285 5.03 2.12 19.74
C THR A 285 4.67 3.12 18.64
N PHE A 286 4.31 4.35 19.04
CA PHE A 286 4.07 5.42 18.08
C PHE A 286 5.32 5.71 17.23
N GLN A 287 5.10 6.07 15.97
CA GLN A 287 6.16 6.56 15.09
C GLN A 287 6.78 7.82 15.69
N PRO A 288 8.12 7.91 15.80
CA PRO A 288 8.80 9.16 16.15
C PRO A 288 8.41 10.32 15.24
N ARG A 289 8.14 11.48 15.84
CA ARG A 289 7.61 12.64 15.12
C ARG A 289 8.72 13.54 14.60
N GLY A 290 8.55 14.01 13.38
CA GLY A 290 9.24 15.18 12.90
C GLY A 290 8.49 16.47 13.29
N LYS A 291 8.92 17.62 12.71
CA LYS A 291 8.42 18.95 13.09
C LYS A 291 6.92 19.17 12.83
N LEU A 292 6.33 18.50 11.83
CA LEU A 292 4.91 18.63 11.53
C LEU A 292 4.02 17.70 12.38
N GLY A 293 4.61 16.82 13.18
CA GLY A 293 3.85 15.85 13.97
C GLY A 293 3.13 14.78 13.13
N LEU A 294 3.35 14.76 11.82
CA LEU A 294 2.71 13.85 10.88
C LEU A 294 3.47 12.53 10.77
N VAL A 295 2.73 11.48 10.43
CA VAL A 295 3.28 10.15 10.15
C VAL A 295 2.83 9.64 8.79
N PRO A 296 3.67 8.88 8.09
CA PRO A 296 3.27 8.27 6.82
C PRO A 296 2.18 7.23 7.02
N ALA A 297 1.26 7.17 6.07
CA ALA A 297 0.30 6.10 5.92
C ALA A 297 0.36 5.55 4.50
N THR A 298 0.17 4.25 4.37
CA THR A 298 0.01 3.58 3.08
C THR A 298 -1.42 3.12 2.90
N ASN A 299 -1.95 3.25 1.70
CA ASN A 299 -3.26 2.73 1.34
C ASN A 299 -3.08 1.63 0.30
N GLN A 300 -3.84 0.56 0.47
CA GLN A 300 -4.11 -0.36 -0.62
C GLN A 300 -5.41 0.05 -1.28
N VAL A 301 -5.42 -0.02 -2.57
CA VAL A 301 -6.51 0.49 -3.40
C VAL A 301 -6.89 -0.51 -4.48
N LEU A 302 -8.11 -0.39 -4.94
CA LEU A 302 -8.61 -1.11 -6.10
C LEU A 302 -8.76 -0.14 -7.26
N VAL A 303 -8.36 -0.57 -8.44
CA VAL A 303 -8.49 0.16 -9.70
C VAL A 303 -9.32 -0.64 -10.70
N VAL A 304 -9.98 0.08 -11.59
CA VAL A 304 -10.72 -0.48 -12.71
C VAL A 304 -10.13 0.09 -14.00
N PRO A 305 -9.57 -0.72 -14.90
CA PRO A 305 -9.13 -0.25 -16.21
C PRO A 305 -10.30 0.28 -17.06
N LYS A 306 -10.08 1.37 -17.79
CA LYS A 306 -11.08 1.87 -18.77
C LYS A 306 -11.42 0.87 -19.86
N ALA A 307 -10.46 0.02 -20.20
CA ALA A 307 -10.61 -1.00 -21.23
C ALA A 307 -11.43 -2.22 -20.77
N SER A 308 -11.75 -2.34 -19.48
CA SER A 308 -12.65 -3.39 -18.99
C SER A 308 -14.03 -3.26 -19.66
N PRO A 309 -14.61 -4.35 -20.18
CA PRO A 309 -15.99 -4.35 -20.66
C PRO A 309 -17.03 -4.32 -19.53
N HIS A 310 -16.60 -4.46 -18.27
CA HIS A 310 -17.45 -4.64 -17.09
C HIS A 310 -17.23 -3.59 -16.00
N VAL A 311 -16.87 -2.33 -16.38
CA VAL A 311 -16.51 -1.25 -15.42
C VAL A 311 -17.54 -1.09 -14.31
N SER A 312 -18.84 -1.04 -14.65
CA SER A 312 -19.89 -0.84 -13.62
C SER A 312 -19.98 -1.99 -12.64
N GLN A 313 -19.88 -3.23 -13.11
CA GLN A 313 -19.93 -4.43 -12.27
C GLN A 313 -18.65 -4.57 -11.42
N ALA A 314 -17.51 -4.22 -11.99
CA ALA A 314 -16.23 -4.19 -11.28
C ALA A 314 -16.23 -3.16 -10.14
N VAL A 315 -16.79 -1.97 -10.36
CA VAL A 315 -16.98 -0.96 -9.32
C VAL A 315 -17.95 -1.45 -8.25
N ASP A 316 -19.09 -2.05 -8.64
CA ASP A 316 -20.07 -2.59 -7.70
C ASP A 316 -19.45 -3.68 -6.80
N PHE A 317 -18.74 -4.64 -7.38
CA PHE A 317 -18.00 -5.65 -6.62
C PHE A 317 -16.91 -5.02 -5.72
N GLY A 318 -16.17 -4.03 -6.21
CA GLY A 318 -15.18 -3.29 -5.44
C GLY A 318 -15.79 -2.56 -4.23
N LEU A 319 -16.95 -1.95 -4.38
CA LEU A 319 -17.70 -1.31 -3.30
C LEU A 319 -18.25 -2.34 -2.29
N PHE A 320 -18.71 -3.49 -2.78
CA PHE A 320 -19.14 -4.60 -1.93
C PHE A 320 -17.97 -5.15 -1.10
N LEU A 321 -16.85 -5.45 -1.73
CA LEU A 321 -15.63 -5.92 -1.08
C LEU A 321 -15.16 -4.93 0.00
N THR A 322 -15.31 -3.64 -0.26
CA THR A 322 -14.82 -2.55 0.60
C THR A 322 -15.93 -1.88 1.41
N ASN A 323 -17.08 -2.54 1.67
CA ASN A 323 -18.10 -2.03 2.57
C ASN A 323 -17.65 -2.15 4.05
N ASP A 324 -18.38 -1.50 4.96
CA ASP A 324 -18.02 -1.45 6.39
C ASP A 324 -17.80 -2.83 7.01
N ALA A 325 -18.69 -3.78 6.74
CA ALA A 325 -18.65 -5.11 7.36
C ALA A 325 -17.47 -5.94 6.83
N ASN A 326 -17.32 -5.98 5.51
CA ASN A 326 -16.26 -6.75 4.86
C ASN A 326 -14.87 -6.19 5.18
N GLN A 327 -14.71 -4.85 5.16
CA GLN A 327 -13.44 -4.24 5.56
C GLN A 327 -13.12 -4.49 7.04
N LEU A 328 -14.09 -4.37 7.93
CA LEU A 328 -13.86 -4.61 9.35
C LEU A 328 -13.36 -6.03 9.61
N GLU A 329 -14.00 -7.03 9.01
CA GLU A 329 -13.59 -8.43 9.15
C GLU A 329 -12.20 -8.68 8.56
N PHE A 330 -11.95 -8.18 7.34
CA PHE A 330 -10.62 -8.31 6.71
C PHE A 330 -9.53 -7.65 7.56
N CYS A 331 -9.78 -6.41 8.01
CA CYS A 331 -8.79 -5.64 8.76
C CYS A 331 -8.50 -6.24 10.14
N ARG A 332 -9.48 -6.88 10.78
CA ARG A 332 -9.26 -7.65 12.01
C ARG A 332 -8.32 -8.84 11.77
N ARG A 333 -8.57 -9.63 10.71
CA ARG A 333 -7.73 -10.79 10.37
C ARG A 333 -6.32 -10.38 9.92
N ALA A 334 -6.23 -9.31 9.16
CA ALA A 334 -4.96 -8.87 8.56
C ALA A 334 -4.13 -7.95 9.46
N ALA A 335 -4.63 -7.54 10.63
CA ALA A 335 -4.01 -6.58 11.54
C ALA A 335 -3.64 -5.26 10.84
N ILE A 336 -4.62 -4.66 10.14
CA ILE A 336 -4.55 -3.40 9.39
C ILE A 336 -5.81 -2.56 9.67
N LEU A 337 -5.95 -1.41 9.01
CA LEU A 337 -7.04 -0.46 9.25
C LEU A 337 -7.97 -0.33 8.04
N PRO A 338 -9.30 -0.23 8.25
CA PRO A 338 -10.24 -0.01 7.17
C PRO A 338 -10.20 1.42 6.64
N SER A 339 -10.69 1.60 5.41
CA SER A 339 -10.78 2.91 4.76
C SER A 339 -12.12 3.61 4.95
N THR A 340 -13.13 2.96 5.53
CA THR A 340 -14.43 3.57 5.81
C THR A 340 -14.49 4.16 7.21
N LYS A 341 -15.21 5.26 7.38
CA LYS A 341 -15.37 5.98 8.65
C LYS A 341 -15.95 5.10 9.75
N LYS A 342 -17.01 4.35 9.42
CA LYS A 342 -17.71 3.49 10.39
C LYS A 342 -16.86 2.32 10.85
N ALA A 343 -16.22 1.60 9.91
CA ALA A 343 -15.36 0.49 10.28
C ALA A 343 -14.09 0.96 11.02
N ALA A 344 -13.52 2.11 10.66
CA ALA A 344 -12.36 2.68 11.36
C ALA A 344 -12.67 3.14 12.79
N ALA A 345 -13.93 3.46 13.08
CA ALA A 345 -14.40 3.84 14.41
C ALA A 345 -14.83 2.64 15.28
N ASP A 346 -14.71 1.41 14.76
CA ASP A 346 -15.15 0.21 15.50
C ASP A 346 -14.33 0.04 16.80
N PRO A 347 -15.00 -0.27 17.93
CA PRO A 347 -14.33 -0.46 19.23
C PRO A 347 -13.21 -1.48 19.23
N TYR A 348 -13.18 -2.42 18.28
CA TYR A 348 -12.11 -3.39 18.13
C TYR A 348 -10.73 -2.73 18.08
N PHE A 349 -10.57 -1.63 17.35
CA PHE A 349 -9.28 -0.95 17.19
C PHE A 349 -8.86 -0.13 18.42
N PHE A 350 -9.72 0.01 19.43
CA PHE A 350 -9.46 0.85 20.61
C PHE A 350 -9.52 0.06 21.92
N ARG A 351 -9.94 -1.23 21.89
CA ARG A 351 -9.99 -2.12 23.05
C ARG A 351 -8.59 -2.40 23.61
N GLU A 352 -8.53 -2.97 24.81
CA GLU A 352 -7.27 -3.51 25.31
C GLU A 352 -6.75 -4.61 24.38
N PRO A 353 -5.46 -4.55 23.98
CA PRO A 353 -4.91 -5.48 23.03
C PRO A 353 -4.71 -6.87 23.62
N GLU A 354 -5.06 -7.91 22.88
CA GLU A 354 -4.88 -9.31 23.25
C GLU A 354 -3.60 -9.92 22.63
N SER A 355 -3.01 -9.21 21.67
CA SER A 355 -1.81 -9.63 20.96
C SER A 355 -0.91 -8.43 20.62
N LEU A 356 0.34 -8.69 20.19
CA LEU A 356 1.22 -7.65 19.66
C LEU A 356 0.63 -7.01 18.40
N ALA A 357 -0.05 -7.78 17.56
CA ALA A 357 -0.73 -7.26 16.37
C ALA A 357 -1.85 -6.29 16.73
N ASP A 358 -2.68 -6.61 17.76
CA ASP A 358 -3.71 -5.69 18.26
C ASP A 358 -3.10 -4.43 18.86
N GLN A 359 -2.00 -4.57 19.62
CA GLN A 359 -1.29 -3.42 20.18
C GLN A 359 -0.78 -2.49 19.08
N ALA A 360 -0.21 -3.04 18.02
CA ALA A 360 0.24 -2.31 16.86
C ALA A 360 -0.91 -1.61 16.14
N ASN A 361 -2.01 -2.30 15.91
CA ASN A 361 -3.20 -1.72 15.29
C ASN A 361 -3.80 -0.58 16.11
N ARG A 362 -3.78 -0.69 17.44
CA ARG A 362 -4.24 0.38 18.34
C ARG A 362 -3.39 1.65 18.20
N PHE A 363 -2.06 1.54 18.05
CA PHE A 363 -1.20 2.69 17.75
C PHE A 363 -1.52 3.28 16.38
N SER A 364 -1.63 2.46 15.34
CA SER A 364 -1.98 2.90 13.99
C SER A 364 -3.34 3.60 13.95
N ALA A 365 -4.38 3.04 14.60
CA ALA A 365 -5.72 3.63 14.63
C ALA A 365 -5.76 4.99 15.30
N ARG A 366 -5.02 5.16 16.41
CA ARG A 366 -4.91 6.44 17.11
C ARG A 366 -4.18 7.51 16.30
N ASP A 367 -3.33 7.08 15.36
CA ASP A 367 -2.54 7.97 14.52
C ASP A 367 -3.17 8.32 13.17
N ILE A 368 -4.31 7.72 12.80
CA ILE A 368 -5.05 8.08 11.58
C ILE A 368 -5.26 9.61 11.45
N PRO A 369 -5.67 10.34 12.52
CA PRO A 369 -5.88 11.79 12.40
C PRO A 369 -4.60 12.59 12.12
N ASN A 370 -3.45 12.03 12.51
CA ASN A 370 -2.13 12.66 12.34
C ASN A 370 -1.37 12.07 11.14
N SER A 371 -2.03 11.26 10.32
CA SER A 371 -1.37 10.61 9.19
C SER A 371 -1.54 11.40 7.90
N PHE A 372 -0.56 11.24 7.02
CA PHE A 372 -0.67 11.62 5.62
C PHE A 372 -0.45 10.39 4.75
N VAL A 373 -1.27 10.25 3.72
CA VAL A 373 -1.04 9.20 2.73
C VAL A 373 0.19 9.57 1.91
N MET A 374 1.07 8.59 1.71
CA MET A 374 2.24 8.74 0.84
C MET A 374 1.80 8.75 -0.63
N ALA A 375 1.03 9.78 -0.99
CA ALA A 375 0.65 10.07 -2.35
C ALA A 375 1.64 11.05 -2.97
N PRO A 376 2.09 10.79 -4.20
CA PRO A 376 2.96 11.72 -4.92
C PRO A 376 2.23 13.04 -5.17
N PRO A 377 2.96 14.14 -5.42
CA PRO A 377 2.38 15.37 -5.94
C PRO A 377 1.61 15.13 -7.24
N ASP A 378 0.49 15.87 -7.41
CA ASP A 378 -0.33 15.84 -8.62
C ASP A 378 0.35 16.62 -9.76
N ILE A 379 1.41 16.05 -10.30
CA ILE A 379 2.23 16.69 -11.33
C ILE A 379 2.65 15.67 -12.40
N SER A 380 2.59 16.10 -13.66
CA SER A 380 3.07 15.27 -14.78
C SER A 380 4.58 15.01 -14.65
N GLY A 381 5.02 13.80 -15.00
CA GLY A 381 6.44 13.43 -14.93
C GLY A 381 6.96 13.19 -13.51
N TRP A 382 6.08 13.09 -12.49
CA TRP A 382 6.50 12.84 -11.11
C TRP A 382 7.44 11.65 -10.97
N SER A 383 7.15 10.52 -11.61
CA SER A 383 8.03 9.34 -11.52
C SER A 383 9.48 9.66 -11.91
N ARG A 384 9.68 10.44 -12.96
CA ARG A 384 11.04 10.89 -13.36
C ARG A 384 11.65 11.85 -12.36
N MET A 385 10.85 12.73 -11.78
CA MET A 385 11.30 13.65 -10.72
C MET A 385 11.71 12.88 -9.46
N GLU A 386 10.95 11.87 -9.09
CA GLU A 386 11.27 11.00 -7.95
C GLU A 386 12.55 10.21 -8.17
N ASP A 387 12.76 9.66 -9.37
CA ASP A 387 14.02 8.99 -9.73
C ASP A 387 15.22 9.95 -9.58
N ILE A 388 15.10 11.18 -10.08
CA ILE A 388 16.15 12.21 -9.95
C ILE A 388 16.46 12.51 -8.49
N LEU A 389 15.42 12.68 -7.66
CA LEU A 389 15.59 12.93 -6.24
C LEU A 389 16.31 11.77 -5.55
N TYR A 390 15.89 10.53 -5.87
CA TYR A 390 16.54 9.35 -5.32
C TYR A 390 17.99 9.21 -5.74
N GLU A 391 18.28 9.33 -7.04
CA GLU A 391 19.64 9.24 -7.58
C GLU A 391 20.60 10.27 -6.94
N GLU A 392 20.18 11.53 -6.86
CA GLU A 392 21.03 12.59 -6.31
C GLU A 392 21.16 12.48 -4.78
N PHE A 393 20.12 12.07 -4.08
CA PHE A 393 20.20 11.83 -2.64
C PHE A 393 21.06 10.59 -2.31
N ALA A 394 20.94 9.52 -3.09
CA ALA A 394 21.78 8.33 -2.93
C ALA A 394 23.29 8.65 -3.08
N LYS A 395 23.67 9.50 -4.05
CA LYS A 395 25.03 9.98 -4.19
C LYS A 395 25.50 10.80 -2.98
N ALA A 396 24.62 11.59 -2.38
CA ALA A 396 24.95 12.32 -1.16
C ALA A 396 25.14 11.37 0.04
N LEU A 397 24.28 10.34 0.17
CA LEU A 397 24.44 9.30 1.18
C LEU A 397 25.75 8.50 0.99
N ALA A 398 26.15 8.23 -0.24
CA ALA A 398 27.41 7.58 -0.58
C ALA A 398 28.66 8.50 -0.49
N MET A 399 28.49 9.77 -0.11
CA MET A 399 29.57 10.79 -0.05
C MET A 399 30.21 11.11 -1.41
N GLU A 400 29.55 10.84 -2.51
CA GLU A 400 30.00 11.18 -3.87
C GLU A 400 29.79 12.67 -4.19
N GLN A 401 28.92 13.33 -3.45
CA GLN A 401 28.63 14.75 -3.53
C GLN A 401 28.10 15.29 -2.20
N SER A 402 28.11 16.61 -2.00
CA SER A 402 27.45 17.22 -0.85
C SER A 402 25.94 17.27 -1.02
N VAL A 403 25.19 17.39 0.10
CA VAL A 403 23.72 17.60 0.08
C VAL A 403 23.36 18.84 -0.74
N GLN A 404 24.13 19.93 -0.64
CA GLN A 404 23.87 21.13 -1.42
C GLN A 404 24.03 20.90 -2.92
N GLN A 405 25.08 20.18 -3.33
CA GLN A 405 25.25 19.80 -4.74
C GLN A 405 24.12 18.90 -5.26
N ALA A 406 23.62 18.01 -4.42
CA ALA A 406 22.46 17.20 -4.76
C ALA A 406 21.21 18.08 -4.98
N LEU A 407 20.92 19.00 -4.05
CA LEU A 407 19.78 19.92 -4.17
C LEU A 407 19.88 20.84 -5.37
N ASP A 408 21.07 21.39 -5.68
CA ASP A 408 21.29 22.21 -6.87
C ASP A 408 20.98 21.43 -8.17
N ARG A 409 21.39 20.18 -8.24
CA ARG A 409 21.14 19.31 -9.39
C ARG A 409 19.65 18.92 -9.50
N ILE A 410 19.01 18.61 -8.38
CA ILE A 410 17.58 18.29 -8.34
C ILE A 410 16.77 19.52 -8.79
N GLU A 411 17.03 20.71 -8.24
CA GLU A 411 16.35 21.94 -8.62
C GLU A 411 16.47 22.20 -10.13
N ASN A 412 17.68 22.14 -10.68
CA ASN A 412 17.92 22.38 -12.11
C ASN A 412 17.16 21.37 -12.98
N LYS A 413 17.25 20.07 -12.67
CA LYS A 413 16.59 19.02 -13.44
C LYS A 413 15.06 19.09 -13.32
N TRP A 414 14.53 19.35 -12.12
CA TRP A 414 13.12 19.47 -11.89
C TRP A 414 12.52 20.70 -12.57
N ASN A 415 13.15 21.88 -12.44
CA ASN A 415 12.69 23.09 -13.12
C ASN A 415 12.72 22.95 -14.64
N HIS A 416 13.71 22.21 -15.18
CA HIS A 416 13.72 21.87 -16.60
C HIS A 416 12.51 21.00 -16.99
N LEU A 417 12.19 19.95 -16.21
CA LEU A 417 11.01 19.12 -16.48
C LEU A 417 9.69 19.92 -16.38
N LEU A 418 9.61 20.85 -15.42
CA LEU A 418 8.44 21.72 -15.26
C LEU A 418 8.24 22.68 -16.44
N SER A 419 9.31 23.12 -17.10
CA SER A 419 9.21 24.05 -18.24
C SER A 419 8.57 23.45 -19.49
N PHE A 420 8.29 22.14 -19.52
CA PHE A 420 7.59 21.42 -20.60
C PHE A 420 6.13 21.10 -20.29
N GLN A 421 5.61 21.52 -19.15
CA GLN A 421 4.23 21.27 -18.73
C GLN A 421 3.34 22.48 -19.03
#